data_3aa379006682c918c975c9ede4e327b5
#
_entry.id   3aa379006682c918c975c9ede4e327b5
#
_cell.length_a   1.000
_cell.length_b   1.000
_cell.length_c   1.000
_cell.angle_alpha   90.00
_cell.angle_beta   90.00
_cell.angle_gamma   90.00
#
_symmetry.space_group_name_H-M   'P 1'
#
loop_
_entity.id
_entity.type
_entity.pdbx_description
1 polymer ?
#
loop_
_entity_poly.entity_id
_entity_poly.type
_entity_poly.pdbx_seq_one_letter_code
_entity_poly.pdbx_strand_id
1 'polypeptide(L)'
;GVEYFKVDYNVTMGYGSELNSDSCADAIREHYECLHQWYEEIFRDYPDLVVENCGSGGQRMDYGMLKVLSLQSTSDQTDYLYNANIAANVASAVAPEQGGMWVYPYEDEEEHVIYNVVNGMLLRPYISGMVWKLGENSMNRMKEGIALYKEIREEVRDGVPFFPLGFGTLKSEVLAYGVKAEKNTYLSVWTPGTTEAV
;
A
#
# COMPACT_ATOMS: atom_id res chain seq x y z
N GLY A 1 21.22 13.50 -6.92
CA GLY A 1 20.40 12.86 -7.95
C GLY A 1 18.98 12.61 -7.46
N VAL A 2 18.15 12.05 -8.29
CA VAL A 2 16.83 11.59 -7.88
C VAL A 2 16.96 10.15 -7.40
N GLU A 3 16.40 9.84 -6.22
CA GLU A 3 16.53 8.54 -5.56
C GLU A 3 15.18 7.79 -5.49
N TYR A 4 14.09 8.47 -5.86
CA TYR A 4 12.74 7.92 -5.83
C TYR A 4 11.91 8.44 -7.01
N PHE A 5 11.22 7.51 -7.68
CA PHE A 5 10.22 7.81 -8.70
C PHE A 5 8.92 7.08 -8.41
N LYS A 6 7.81 7.79 -8.52
CA LYS A 6 6.48 7.18 -8.65
C LYS A 6 6.07 7.20 -10.12
N VAL A 7 5.84 6.02 -10.65
CA VAL A 7 5.37 5.83 -12.03
C VAL A 7 3.88 5.58 -11.98
N ASP A 8 3.11 6.64 -12.22
CA ASP A 8 1.65 6.60 -12.21
C ASP A 8 1.14 6.53 -13.66
N TYR A 9 0.73 5.35 -14.07
CA TYR A 9 0.27 5.05 -15.42
C TYR A 9 -1.17 4.61 -15.43
N ASN A 10 -2.08 5.53 -15.73
CA ASN A 10 -3.53 5.37 -15.61
C ASN A 10 -4.23 5.00 -16.94
N VAL A 11 -3.46 4.79 -18.00
CA VAL A 11 -3.99 4.45 -19.32
C VAL A 11 -3.96 2.94 -19.51
N THR A 12 -5.07 2.36 -19.99
CA THR A 12 -5.10 0.97 -20.43
C THR A 12 -4.47 0.83 -21.80
N MET A 13 -3.76 -0.28 -22.06
CA MET A 13 -3.15 -0.56 -23.34
C MET A 13 -4.17 -0.97 -24.42
N GLY A 14 -5.45 -1.08 -24.05
CA GLY A 14 -6.49 -1.57 -24.95
C GLY A 14 -6.34 -3.04 -25.30
N TYR A 15 -6.63 -3.37 -26.54
CA TYR A 15 -6.65 -4.78 -27.01
C TYR A 15 -5.31 -5.27 -27.56
N GLY A 16 -4.27 -4.44 -27.51
CA GLY A 16 -3.00 -4.73 -28.16
C GLY A 16 -3.02 -4.43 -29.68
N SER A 17 -2.06 -4.99 -30.41
CA SER A 17 -1.89 -4.78 -31.85
C SER A 17 -1.38 -6.06 -32.49
N GLU A 18 -1.80 -6.34 -33.72
CA GLU A 18 -1.22 -7.42 -34.54
C GLU A 18 -0.03 -6.94 -35.38
N LEU A 19 0.38 -5.69 -35.23
CA LEU A 19 1.53 -5.15 -35.92
C LEU A 19 2.82 -5.69 -35.28
N ASN A 20 3.56 -6.51 -36.06
CA ASN A 20 4.80 -7.17 -35.62
C ASN A 20 4.63 -8.14 -34.42
N SER A 21 3.47 -8.72 -34.23
CA SER A 21 3.19 -9.74 -33.21
C SER A 21 2.22 -10.78 -33.76
N ASP A 22 2.20 -11.98 -33.18
CA ASP A 22 1.37 -13.10 -33.65
C ASP A 22 -0.12 -12.90 -33.33
N SER A 23 -0.45 -12.05 -32.35
CA SER A 23 -1.82 -11.66 -31.99
C SER A 23 -1.82 -10.41 -31.12
N CYS A 24 -3.01 -9.80 -30.95
CA CYS A 24 -3.18 -8.68 -30.03
C CYS A 24 -2.74 -9.03 -28.58
N ALA A 25 -3.04 -10.24 -28.11
CA ALA A 25 -2.65 -10.70 -26.78
C ALA A 25 -1.13 -10.89 -26.67
N ASP A 26 -0.50 -11.37 -27.73
CA ASP A 26 0.94 -11.53 -27.80
C ASP A 26 1.68 -10.19 -27.75
N ALA A 27 1.18 -9.19 -28.46
CA ALA A 27 1.71 -7.82 -28.36
C ALA A 27 1.65 -7.25 -26.93
N ILE A 28 0.59 -7.55 -26.16
CA ILE A 28 0.48 -7.14 -24.77
C ILE A 28 1.53 -7.87 -23.90
N ARG A 29 1.71 -9.16 -24.10
CA ARG A 29 2.75 -9.96 -23.43
C ARG A 29 4.14 -9.39 -23.71
N GLU A 30 4.47 -9.17 -24.96
CA GLU A 30 5.75 -8.59 -25.37
C GLU A 30 5.98 -7.19 -24.78
N HIS A 31 4.94 -6.35 -24.74
CA HIS A 31 5.02 -5.05 -24.08
C HIS A 31 5.41 -5.17 -22.60
N TYR A 32 4.78 -6.10 -21.86
CA TYR A 32 5.11 -6.32 -20.44
C TYR A 32 6.53 -6.88 -20.27
N GLU A 33 6.96 -7.79 -21.14
CA GLU A 33 8.33 -8.31 -21.11
C GLU A 33 9.36 -7.20 -21.34
N CYS A 34 9.14 -6.34 -22.33
CA CYS A 34 9.99 -5.18 -22.60
C CYS A 34 9.99 -4.18 -21.42
N LEU A 35 8.83 -3.94 -20.80
CA LEU A 35 8.71 -3.06 -19.64
C LEU A 35 9.50 -3.62 -18.44
N HIS A 36 9.41 -4.91 -18.16
CA HIS A 36 10.19 -5.56 -17.11
C HIS A 36 11.68 -5.47 -17.38
N GLN A 37 12.13 -5.78 -18.60
CA GLN A 37 13.54 -5.67 -19.00
C GLN A 37 14.05 -4.25 -18.84
N TRP A 38 13.25 -3.24 -19.22
CA TRP A 38 13.60 -1.84 -19.06
C TRP A 38 13.81 -1.45 -17.59
N TYR A 39 12.95 -1.91 -16.67
CA TYR A 39 13.13 -1.69 -15.23
C TYR A 39 14.36 -2.44 -14.70
N GLU A 40 14.60 -3.68 -15.11
CA GLU A 40 15.79 -4.45 -14.73
C GLU A 40 17.08 -3.74 -15.17
N GLU A 41 17.09 -3.11 -16.34
CA GLU A 41 18.20 -2.29 -16.84
C GLU A 41 18.40 -1.04 -15.96
N ILE A 42 17.33 -0.34 -15.62
CA ILE A 42 17.38 0.82 -14.70
C ILE A 42 17.99 0.44 -13.36
N PHE A 43 17.53 -0.64 -12.75
CA PHE A 43 18.03 -1.08 -11.44
C PHE A 43 19.47 -1.63 -11.48
N ARG A 44 19.89 -2.18 -12.61
CA ARG A 44 21.29 -2.55 -12.81
C ARG A 44 22.20 -1.33 -12.85
N ASP A 45 21.76 -0.26 -13.50
CA ASP A 45 22.53 0.98 -13.64
C ASP A 45 22.41 1.89 -12.41
N TYR A 46 21.29 1.80 -11.69
CA TYR A 46 20.95 2.60 -10.49
C TYR A 46 20.39 1.71 -9.38
N PRO A 47 21.23 0.88 -8.72
CA PRO A 47 20.77 -0.14 -7.77
C PRO A 47 20.09 0.41 -6.50
N ASP A 48 20.38 1.66 -6.14
CA ASP A 48 19.78 2.32 -4.97
C ASP A 48 18.49 3.09 -5.30
N LEU A 49 18.06 3.09 -6.56
CA LEU A 49 16.85 3.78 -6.97
C LEU A 49 15.60 3.07 -6.45
N VAL A 50 14.70 3.82 -5.85
CA VAL A 50 13.38 3.33 -5.44
C VAL A 50 12.35 3.71 -6.51
N VAL A 51 11.64 2.74 -7.04
CA VAL A 51 10.53 2.97 -7.96
C VAL A 51 9.23 2.44 -7.37
N GLU A 52 8.24 3.33 -7.27
CA GLU A 52 6.87 2.99 -6.87
C GLU A 52 6.01 2.76 -8.12
N ASN A 53 5.41 1.59 -8.18
CA ASN A 53 4.37 1.27 -9.17
C ASN A 53 3.03 1.87 -8.76
N CYS A 54 2.37 2.52 -9.68
CA CYS A 54 1.03 3.06 -9.51
C CYS A 54 0.26 3.00 -10.84
N GLY A 55 -1.01 2.79 -10.74
CA GLY A 55 -1.97 2.95 -11.82
C GLY A 55 -3.31 3.17 -11.15
N SER A 56 -3.72 4.43 -10.94
CA SER A 56 -4.89 4.78 -10.11
C SER A 56 -4.91 3.95 -8.81
N GLY A 57 -3.81 3.99 -8.08
CA GLY A 57 -3.56 3.09 -6.96
C GLY A 57 -3.12 1.69 -7.41
N GLY A 58 -3.92 0.67 -7.12
CA GLY A 58 -3.56 -0.74 -7.29
C GLY A 58 -3.90 -1.41 -8.62
N GLN A 59 -4.28 -0.69 -9.68
CA GLN A 59 -4.70 -1.29 -10.96
C GLN A 59 -3.61 -2.15 -11.63
N ARG A 60 -2.34 -1.87 -11.33
CA ARG A 60 -1.18 -2.60 -11.87
C ARG A 60 -0.47 -3.43 -10.81
N MET A 61 -1.16 -3.79 -9.76
CA MET A 61 -0.64 -4.64 -8.69
C MET A 61 -0.73 -6.11 -9.12
N ASP A 62 0.19 -6.53 -9.95
CA ASP A 62 0.36 -7.92 -10.38
C ASP A 62 1.75 -8.45 -9.98
N TYR A 63 1.92 -9.76 -9.93
CA TYR A 63 3.15 -10.39 -9.49
C TYR A 63 4.37 -10.09 -10.38
N GLY A 64 4.16 -9.80 -11.67
CA GLY A 64 5.23 -9.38 -12.58
C GLY A 64 5.81 -8.04 -12.15
N MET A 65 4.96 -7.05 -11.91
CA MET A 65 5.38 -5.72 -11.45
C MET A 65 5.92 -5.77 -10.02
N LEU A 66 5.30 -6.53 -9.10
CA LEU A 66 5.77 -6.69 -7.72
C LEU A 66 7.16 -7.34 -7.64
N LYS A 67 7.51 -8.21 -8.59
CA LYS A 67 8.84 -8.83 -8.68
C LYS A 67 9.94 -7.81 -8.98
N VAL A 68 9.63 -6.80 -9.77
CA VAL A 68 10.62 -5.88 -10.34
C VAL A 68 10.68 -4.57 -9.55
N LEU A 69 9.54 -4.02 -9.12
CA LEU A 69 9.48 -2.69 -8.53
C LEU A 69 9.57 -2.70 -7.01
N SER A 70 10.15 -1.64 -6.45
CA SER A 70 10.45 -1.54 -5.03
C SER A 70 9.20 -1.38 -4.17
N LEU A 71 8.24 -0.58 -4.64
CA LEU A 71 7.03 -0.21 -3.91
C LEU A 71 5.81 -0.31 -4.81
N GLN A 72 4.64 -0.51 -4.20
CA GLN A 72 3.35 -0.61 -4.86
C GLN A 72 2.32 0.30 -4.20
N SER A 73 1.79 1.26 -4.92
CA SER A 73 0.55 1.95 -4.53
C SER A 73 -0.60 0.95 -4.46
N THR A 74 -1.37 0.95 -3.37
CA THR A 74 -2.44 -0.02 -3.17
C THR A 74 -3.81 0.52 -3.52
N SER A 75 -4.06 1.81 -3.31
CA SER A 75 -5.33 2.46 -3.60
C SER A 75 -5.22 3.98 -3.55
N ASP A 76 -6.09 4.68 -4.28
CA ASP A 76 -6.32 6.12 -4.17
C ASP A 76 -7.46 6.47 -3.19
N GLN A 77 -7.88 5.51 -2.37
CA GLN A 77 -8.94 5.74 -1.39
C GLN A 77 -8.50 6.72 -0.29
N THR A 78 -9.26 7.79 -0.12
CA THR A 78 -9.01 8.82 0.92
C THR A 78 -9.95 8.70 2.11
N ASP A 79 -11.10 8.03 1.96
CA ASP A 79 -11.97 7.73 3.09
C ASP A 79 -11.33 6.63 3.95
N TYR A 80 -11.08 6.96 5.21
CA TYR A 80 -10.35 6.10 6.14
C TYR A 80 -11.07 4.80 6.50
N LEU A 81 -12.42 4.78 6.49
CA LEU A 81 -13.24 3.60 6.77
C LEU A 81 -13.15 2.60 5.61
N TYR A 82 -13.30 3.09 4.37
CA TYR A 82 -13.12 2.25 3.19
C TYR A 82 -11.67 1.80 3.03
N ASN A 83 -10.71 2.68 3.38
CA ASN A 83 -9.29 2.36 3.31
C ASN A 83 -8.89 1.26 4.31
N ALA A 84 -9.55 1.15 5.46
CA ALA A 84 -9.35 0.06 6.41
C ALA A 84 -9.64 -1.31 5.80
N ASN A 85 -10.66 -1.42 4.95
CA ASN A 85 -10.94 -2.67 4.24
C ASN A 85 -9.81 -3.04 3.28
N ILE A 86 -9.22 -2.07 2.60
CA ILE A 86 -8.04 -2.29 1.75
C ILE A 86 -6.84 -2.70 2.62
N ALA A 87 -6.56 -1.98 3.70
CA ALA A 87 -5.47 -2.26 4.62
C ALA A 87 -5.55 -3.68 5.22
N ALA A 88 -6.77 -4.11 5.59
CA ALA A 88 -7.01 -5.42 6.17
C ALA A 88 -6.81 -6.59 5.20
N ASN A 89 -6.85 -6.34 3.88
CA ASN A 89 -6.85 -7.41 2.88
C ASN A 89 -5.62 -7.39 1.95
N VAL A 90 -5.01 -6.24 1.73
CA VAL A 90 -4.03 -6.05 0.63
C VAL A 90 -2.76 -6.88 0.78
N ALA A 91 -2.37 -7.22 2.01
CA ALA A 91 -1.20 -8.09 2.26
C ALA A 91 -1.43 -9.56 1.84
N SER A 92 -2.61 -9.90 1.31
CA SER A 92 -2.85 -11.16 0.60
C SER A 92 -2.20 -11.19 -0.80
N ALA A 93 -1.89 -10.03 -1.36
CA ALA A 93 -1.37 -9.89 -2.72
C ALA A 93 -0.02 -9.16 -2.80
N VAL A 94 0.33 -8.33 -1.81
CA VAL A 94 1.57 -7.55 -1.77
C VAL A 94 2.27 -7.73 -0.43
N ALA A 95 3.59 -7.77 -0.45
CA ALA A 95 4.36 -7.82 0.80
C ALA A 95 4.14 -6.54 1.63
N PRO A 96 4.08 -6.64 2.98
CA PRO A 96 3.82 -5.48 3.84
C PRO A 96 4.73 -4.29 3.56
N GLU A 97 6.00 -4.52 3.36
CA GLU A 97 7.00 -3.47 3.10
C GLU A 97 6.90 -2.85 1.70
N GLN A 98 6.26 -3.53 0.74
CA GLN A 98 5.98 -3.00 -0.59
C GLN A 98 4.67 -2.23 -0.65
N GLY A 99 3.68 -2.60 0.16
CA GLY A 99 2.31 -2.09 0.09
C GLY A 99 2.18 -0.66 0.61
N GLY A 100 2.24 0.32 -0.28
CA GLY A 100 2.03 1.74 0.05
C GLY A 100 0.58 2.01 0.42
N MET A 101 0.35 2.46 1.66
CA MET A 101 -0.97 2.75 2.20
C MET A 101 -1.07 4.21 2.61
N TRP A 102 -2.08 4.91 2.09
CA TRP A 102 -2.31 6.30 2.45
C TRP A 102 -2.79 6.44 3.90
N VAL A 103 -2.05 7.22 4.67
CA VAL A 103 -2.45 7.79 5.95
C VAL A 103 -2.92 9.22 5.64
N TYR A 104 -4.23 9.38 5.43
CA TYR A 104 -4.82 10.57 4.82
C TYR A 104 -5.77 11.31 5.77
N PRO A 105 -5.28 11.94 6.86
CA PRO A 105 -6.13 12.75 7.72
C PRO A 105 -6.56 14.02 6.98
N TYR A 106 -7.85 14.32 7.04
CA TYR A 106 -8.46 15.53 6.46
C TYR A 106 -9.28 16.33 7.49
N GLU A 107 -9.51 15.77 8.65
CA GLU A 107 -10.21 16.38 9.78
C GLU A 107 -9.32 16.40 11.02
N ASP A 108 -9.46 17.47 11.82
CA ASP A 108 -8.75 17.62 13.10
C ASP A 108 -9.54 16.93 14.22
N GLU A 109 -9.58 15.62 14.19
CA GLU A 109 -10.19 14.74 15.17
C GLU A 109 -9.23 13.61 15.50
N GLU A 110 -8.97 13.38 16.80
CA GLU A 110 -7.97 12.41 17.24
C GLU A 110 -8.29 10.99 16.75
N GLU A 111 -9.55 10.53 16.88
CA GLU A 111 -9.97 9.20 16.43
C GLU A 111 -9.79 9.04 14.91
N HIS A 112 -10.14 10.06 14.12
CA HIS A 112 -9.92 10.07 12.67
C HIS A 112 -8.43 9.91 12.33
N VAL A 113 -7.56 10.61 13.05
CA VAL A 113 -6.10 10.51 12.84
C VAL A 113 -5.57 9.14 13.27
N ILE A 114 -5.97 8.63 14.43
CA ILE A 114 -5.58 7.30 14.92
C ILE A 114 -5.99 6.23 13.90
N TYR A 115 -7.23 6.28 13.43
CA TYR A 115 -7.75 5.32 12.47
C TYR A 115 -6.93 5.31 11.17
N ASN A 116 -6.61 6.50 10.63
CA ASN A 116 -5.74 6.64 9.46
C ASN A 116 -4.34 6.07 9.71
N VAL A 117 -3.76 6.31 10.87
CA VAL A 117 -2.44 5.78 11.25
C VAL A 117 -2.45 4.26 11.31
N VAL A 118 -3.50 3.67 11.90
CA VAL A 118 -3.65 2.21 11.99
C VAL A 118 -3.78 1.58 10.60
N ASN A 119 -4.42 2.24 9.63
CA ASN A 119 -4.48 1.76 8.24
C ASN A 119 -3.10 1.52 7.63
N GLY A 120 -2.11 2.36 7.97
CA GLY A 120 -0.74 2.21 7.45
C GLY A 120 0.20 1.39 8.32
N MET A 121 -0.16 1.08 9.58
CA MET A 121 0.77 0.63 10.61
C MET A 121 1.52 -0.66 10.28
N LEU A 122 0.85 -1.65 9.69
CA LEU A 122 1.45 -2.93 9.31
C LEU A 122 1.69 -3.05 7.79
N LEU A 123 1.82 -1.92 7.12
CA LEU A 123 2.14 -1.75 5.70
C LEU A 123 3.21 -0.67 5.57
N ARG A 124 3.35 -0.04 4.42
CA ARG A 124 4.21 1.14 4.25
C ARG A 124 3.35 2.41 4.29
N PRO A 125 3.33 3.15 5.40
CA PRO A 125 2.49 4.34 5.53
C PRO A 125 3.01 5.49 4.66
N TYR A 126 2.15 6.04 3.82
CA TYR A 126 2.36 7.27 3.07
C TYR A 126 1.62 8.39 3.77
N ILE A 127 2.35 9.23 4.51
CA ILE A 127 1.77 10.38 5.19
C ILE A 127 1.36 11.42 4.16
N SER A 128 0.07 11.59 4.02
CA SER A 128 -0.57 12.43 3.01
C SER A 128 -1.73 13.23 3.61
N GLY A 129 -2.65 13.71 2.81
CA GLY A 129 -3.83 14.44 3.30
C GLY A 129 -3.53 15.84 3.78
N MET A 130 -4.35 16.32 4.72
CA MET A 130 -4.32 17.71 5.18
C MET A 130 -3.60 17.86 6.53
N VAL A 131 -2.42 17.28 6.67
CA VAL A 131 -1.63 17.25 7.91
C VAL A 131 -1.43 18.66 8.50
N TRP A 132 -1.31 19.69 7.65
CA TRP A 132 -1.16 21.09 8.08
C TRP A 132 -2.41 21.69 8.77
N LYS A 133 -3.55 20.99 8.72
CA LYS A 133 -4.78 21.41 9.41
C LYS A 133 -4.94 20.79 10.79
N LEU A 134 -4.09 19.84 11.16
CA LEU A 134 -4.18 19.14 12.44
C LEU A 134 -3.78 20.05 13.60
N GLY A 135 -4.59 20.10 14.64
CA GLY A 135 -4.28 20.71 15.91
C GLY A 135 -3.22 19.93 16.68
N GLU A 136 -2.82 20.45 17.83
CA GLU A 136 -1.72 19.91 18.62
C GLU A 136 -1.96 18.45 19.04
N ASN A 137 -3.16 18.12 19.52
CA ASN A 137 -3.51 16.77 19.97
C ASN A 137 -3.44 15.76 18.81
N SER A 138 -4.14 16.03 17.73
CA SER A 138 -4.15 15.19 16.52
C SER A 138 -2.74 15.01 15.93
N MET A 139 -1.93 16.09 15.91
CA MET A 139 -0.55 16.03 15.50
C MET A 139 0.30 15.15 16.43
N ASN A 140 0.06 15.17 17.73
CA ASN A 140 0.75 14.30 18.67
C ASN A 140 0.39 12.83 18.44
N ARG A 141 -0.89 12.48 18.17
CA ARG A 141 -1.28 11.12 17.77
C ARG A 141 -0.58 10.66 16.49
N MET A 142 -0.48 11.53 15.51
CA MET A 142 0.28 11.24 14.28
C MET A 142 1.75 10.93 14.59
N LYS A 143 2.41 11.75 15.43
CA LYS A 143 3.81 11.55 15.82
C LYS A 143 4.02 10.27 16.60
N GLU A 144 3.12 9.94 17.55
CA GLU A 144 3.13 8.67 18.30
C GLU A 144 3.05 7.47 17.35
N GLY A 145 2.13 7.50 16.38
CA GLY A 145 1.99 6.44 15.39
C GLY A 145 3.22 6.29 14.50
N ILE A 146 3.81 7.40 14.03
CA ILE A 146 5.05 7.36 13.24
C ILE A 146 6.23 6.82 14.08
N ALA A 147 6.31 7.17 15.36
CA ALA A 147 7.34 6.65 16.26
C ALA A 147 7.20 5.13 16.42
N LEU A 148 5.99 4.65 16.71
CA LEU A 148 5.71 3.21 16.81
C LEU A 148 6.04 2.49 15.50
N TYR A 149 5.61 3.01 14.36
CA TYR A 149 5.94 2.42 13.05
C TYR A 149 7.46 2.27 12.86
N LYS A 150 8.25 3.29 13.24
CA LYS A 150 9.73 3.23 13.15
C LYS A 150 10.34 2.17 14.04
N GLU A 151 9.73 1.85 15.17
CA GLU A 151 10.18 0.78 16.07
C GLU A 151 9.91 -0.61 15.49
N ILE A 152 8.73 -0.81 14.86
CA ILE A 152 8.28 -2.13 14.44
C ILE A 152 8.57 -2.48 12.98
N ARG A 153 8.86 -1.49 12.11
CA ARG A 153 8.90 -1.66 10.65
C ARG A 153 9.86 -2.75 10.16
N GLU A 154 10.99 -2.96 10.85
CA GLU A 154 11.95 -3.99 10.47
C GLU A 154 11.37 -5.40 10.73
N GLU A 155 10.66 -5.58 11.84
CA GLU A 155 9.97 -6.82 12.13
C GLU A 155 8.76 -7.04 11.23
N VAL A 156 8.04 -5.97 10.84
CA VAL A 156 6.92 -6.03 9.89
C VAL A 156 7.43 -6.44 8.50
N ARG A 157 8.58 -5.90 8.07
CA ARG A 157 9.21 -6.26 6.79
C ARG A 157 9.50 -7.76 6.69
N ASP A 158 10.09 -8.34 7.74
CA ASP A 158 10.56 -9.72 7.75
C ASP A 158 9.47 -10.70 8.24
N GLY A 159 8.32 -10.19 8.65
CA GLY A 159 7.23 -10.97 9.20
C GLY A 159 6.31 -11.58 8.14
N VAL A 160 5.48 -12.51 8.59
CA VAL A 160 4.51 -13.22 7.75
C VAL A 160 3.10 -12.68 8.00
N PRO A 161 2.40 -12.19 6.96
CA PRO A 161 1.02 -11.77 7.06
C PRO A 161 0.08 -12.90 7.51
N PHE A 162 -0.92 -12.56 8.33
CA PHE A 162 -2.01 -13.48 8.66
C PHE A 162 -3.32 -12.73 8.84
N PHE A 163 -4.42 -13.43 8.64
CA PHE A 163 -5.79 -12.90 8.59
C PHE A 163 -6.66 -13.66 9.59
N PRO A 164 -6.72 -13.23 10.87
CA PRO A 164 -7.35 -14.01 11.93
C PRO A 164 -8.87 -14.16 11.77
N LEU A 165 -9.51 -13.23 11.06
CA LEU A 165 -10.95 -13.28 10.74
C LEU A 165 -11.24 -13.64 9.27
N GLY A 166 -10.20 -14.05 8.51
CA GLY A 166 -10.28 -14.17 7.06
C GLY A 166 -10.29 -12.80 6.37
N PHE A 167 -10.70 -12.79 5.09
CA PHE A 167 -10.79 -11.55 4.32
C PHE A 167 -12.08 -10.81 4.60
N GLY A 168 -11.94 -9.52 4.93
CA GLY A 168 -13.06 -8.66 5.19
C GLY A 168 -13.73 -8.12 3.92
N THR A 169 -14.94 -7.61 4.11
CA THR A 169 -15.72 -6.89 3.09
C THR A 169 -16.11 -5.52 3.62
N LEU A 170 -16.65 -4.66 2.75
CA LEU A 170 -17.21 -3.36 3.15
C LEU A 170 -18.39 -3.46 4.13
N LYS A 171 -18.93 -4.66 4.36
CA LYS A 171 -20.03 -4.93 5.31
C LYS A 171 -19.55 -5.59 6.60
N SER A 172 -18.25 -5.85 6.73
CA SER A 172 -17.70 -6.46 7.94
C SER A 172 -17.78 -5.48 9.11
N GLU A 173 -18.33 -5.93 10.23
CA GLU A 173 -18.38 -5.15 11.46
C GLU A 173 -17.02 -5.03 12.13
N VAL A 174 -16.18 -6.05 11.96
CA VAL A 174 -14.81 -6.09 12.45
C VAL A 174 -13.89 -6.54 11.34
N LEU A 175 -12.76 -5.86 11.18
CA LEU A 175 -11.67 -6.22 10.30
C LEU A 175 -10.43 -6.49 11.14
N ALA A 176 -9.60 -7.43 10.74
CA ALA A 176 -8.32 -7.70 11.40
C ALA A 176 -7.27 -8.17 10.42
N TYR A 177 -6.08 -7.65 10.57
CA TYR A 177 -4.88 -8.02 9.82
C TYR A 177 -3.68 -8.02 10.74
N GLY A 178 -2.83 -9.02 10.65
CA GLY A 178 -1.65 -9.11 11.48
C GLY A 178 -0.40 -9.55 10.73
N VAL A 179 0.74 -9.31 11.37
CA VAL A 179 2.06 -9.77 10.93
C VAL A 179 2.73 -10.51 12.07
N LYS A 180 3.12 -11.75 11.80
CA LYS A 180 3.88 -12.59 12.73
C LYS A 180 5.36 -12.49 12.40
N ALA A 181 6.10 -11.80 13.23
CA ALA A 181 7.55 -11.70 13.18
C ALA A 181 8.22 -12.76 14.07
N GLU A 182 9.55 -12.79 14.09
CA GLU A 182 10.32 -13.76 14.87
C GLU A 182 10.07 -13.62 16.39
N LYS A 183 10.04 -12.39 16.90
CA LYS A 183 9.91 -12.09 18.32
C LYS A 183 8.52 -11.70 18.74
N ASN A 184 7.81 -10.99 17.89
CA ASN A 184 6.53 -10.36 18.18
C ASN A 184 5.46 -10.74 17.17
N THR A 185 4.21 -10.58 17.59
CA THR A 185 3.06 -10.64 16.67
C THR A 185 2.31 -9.31 16.78
N TYR A 186 2.12 -8.68 15.65
CA TYR A 186 1.43 -7.41 15.52
C TYR A 186 0.04 -7.63 14.93
N LEU A 187 -0.95 -6.94 15.46
CA LEU A 187 -2.34 -7.07 15.01
C LEU A 187 -2.97 -5.68 14.93
N SER A 188 -3.48 -5.32 13.78
CA SER A 188 -4.39 -4.20 13.58
C SER A 188 -5.82 -4.71 13.55
N VAL A 189 -6.70 -4.04 14.28
CA VAL A 189 -8.14 -4.35 14.36
C VAL A 189 -8.92 -3.07 14.12
N TRP A 190 -9.95 -3.15 13.31
CA TRP A 190 -10.84 -2.04 12.99
C TRP A 190 -12.30 -2.43 13.23
N THR A 191 -13.10 -1.47 13.66
CA THR A 191 -14.56 -1.59 13.82
C THR A 191 -15.26 -0.53 12.96
N PRO A 192 -15.32 -0.72 11.63
CA PRO A 192 -15.98 0.25 10.75
C PRO A 192 -17.46 0.41 11.12
N GLY A 193 -17.88 1.63 11.37
CA GLY A 193 -19.30 1.93 11.64
C GLY A 193 -19.77 1.78 13.10
N THR A 194 -18.88 1.49 14.05
CA THR A 194 -19.18 1.58 15.47
C THR A 194 -18.66 2.91 16.05
N THR A 195 -19.50 3.64 16.74
CA THR A 195 -19.12 4.84 17.52
C THR A 195 -18.76 4.51 18.97
N GLU A 196 -18.85 3.23 19.36
CA GLU A 196 -18.50 2.75 20.69
C GLU A 196 -17.23 1.89 20.62
N ALA A 197 -16.28 2.18 21.49
CA ALA A 197 -15.09 1.34 21.67
C ALA A 197 -15.50 -0.06 22.12
N VAL A 198 -14.98 -1.08 21.48
CA VAL A 198 -15.15 -2.49 21.87
C VAL A 198 -14.20 -2.84 23.01
#